data_125cd463733006542006e61954f8fce4
#
_entry.id   125cd463733006542006e61954f8fce4
#
_cell.length_a   1.000
_cell.length_b   1.000
_cell.length_c   1.000
_cell.angle_alpha   90.00
_cell.angle_beta   90.00
_cell.angle_gamma   90.00
#
_symmetry.space_group_name_H-M   'P 1'
#
loop_
_entity.id
_entity.type
_entity.pdbx_description
1 polymer ?
#
loop_
_entity_poly.entity_id
_entity_poly.type
_entity_poly.pdbx_seq_one_letter_code
_entity_poly.pdbx_strand_id
1 'polypeptide(L)'
;VLFAADRFFRFQAVLPIMTPVLLIGGMTTGLFTPTEGAIAASAWALFLGLAWYRTMNWKMFVKVSLDTVETTATVMFIVAAASIFGWMLTATGVTAALAQWVLGFTKEAWVFLLLAKLFVGCFLEPTAAITILVPILLPICHKLGVDPVHFGLVMVLNLMIGLLHPPMGMVLFVLARVAKLSVERTTMAILPWLFPLLA
;
A
#
# COMPACT_ATOMS: atom_id res chain seq x y z
N VAL A 1 -14.82 -37.91 -11.89
CA VAL A 1 -13.51 -37.31 -12.17
C VAL A 1 -13.48 -35.84 -11.77
N LEU A 2 -14.52 -35.04 -12.06
CA LEU A 2 -14.62 -33.61 -11.71
C LEU A 2 -14.64 -33.35 -10.18
N PHE A 3 -15.33 -34.15 -9.40
CA PHE A 3 -15.42 -34.00 -7.93
C PHE A 3 -14.12 -34.33 -7.17
N ALA A 4 -13.28 -35.21 -7.75
CA ALA A 4 -11.97 -35.52 -7.16
C ALA A 4 -10.96 -34.40 -7.42
N ALA A 5 -11.01 -33.79 -8.60
CA ALA A 5 -10.18 -32.62 -8.94
C ALA A 5 -10.52 -31.42 -8.05
N ASP A 6 -11.82 -31.16 -7.80
CA ASP A 6 -12.26 -30.07 -6.92
C ASP A 6 -11.78 -30.23 -5.47
N ARG A 7 -11.79 -31.45 -4.94
CA ARG A 7 -11.30 -31.72 -3.59
C ARG A 7 -9.78 -31.58 -3.48
N PHE A 8 -9.05 -31.99 -4.49
CA PHE A 8 -7.59 -31.85 -4.59
C PHE A 8 -7.18 -30.37 -4.72
N PHE A 9 -7.87 -29.61 -5.55
CA PHE A 9 -7.67 -28.16 -5.70
C PHE A 9 -7.98 -27.40 -4.39
N ARG A 10 -9.04 -27.75 -3.67
CA ARG A 10 -9.37 -27.13 -2.38
C ARG A 10 -8.31 -27.38 -1.33
N PHE A 11 -7.77 -28.60 -1.24
CA PHE A 11 -6.75 -28.94 -0.22
C PHE A 11 -5.42 -28.22 -0.51
N GLN A 12 -5.05 -28.08 -1.78
CA GLN A 12 -3.85 -27.35 -2.17
C GLN A 12 -3.99 -25.83 -1.99
N ALA A 13 -5.19 -25.29 -2.04
CA ALA A 13 -5.43 -23.86 -1.84
C ALA A 13 -5.43 -23.44 -0.37
N VAL A 14 -5.69 -24.36 0.56
CA VAL A 14 -5.75 -24.04 2.00
C VAL A 14 -4.40 -23.56 2.54
N LEU A 15 -3.30 -24.21 2.16
CA LEU A 15 -1.97 -23.85 2.65
C LEU A 15 -1.50 -22.43 2.25
N PRO A 16 -1.68 -21.97 1.01
CA PRO A 16 -1.43 -20.56 0.65
C PRO A 16 -2.34 -19.59 1.38
N ILE A 17 -3.61 -19.94 1.62
CA ILE A 17 -4.57 -19.10 2.37
C ILE A 17 -4.12 -18.95 3.84
N MET A 18 -3.38 -19.88 4.39
CA MET A 18 -2.79 -19.75 5.74
C MET A 18 -1.76 -18.61 5.82
N THR A 19 -1.18 -18.15 4.70
CA THR A 19 -0.21 -17.04 4.71
C THR A 19 -0.79 -15.73 5.25
N PRO A 20 -1.93 -15.22 4.74
CA PRO A 20 -2.59 -14.04 5.33
C PRO A 20 -3.03 -14.27 6.78
N VAL A 21 -3.50 -15.46 7.11
CA VAL A 21 -3.91 -15.81 8.48
C VAL A 21 -2.72 -15.75 9.45
N LEU A 22 -1.58 -16.29 9.04
CA LEU A 22 -0.34 -16.25 9.83
C LEU A 22 0.17 -14.82 10.00
N LEU A 23 0.14 -14.01 8.93
CA LEU A 23 0.54 -12.62 8.95
C LEU A 23 -0.36 -11.78 9.87
N ILE A 24 -1.65 -11.73 9.56
CA ILE A 24 -2.62 -10.90 10.27
C ILE A 24 -2.78 -11.41 11.71
N GLY A 25 -2.94 -12.72 11.89
CA GLY A 25 -3.07 -13.33 13.20
C GLY A 25 -1.84 -13.08 14.08
N GLY A 26 -0.64 -13.24 13.55
CA GLY A 26 0.60 -12.98 14.28
C GLY A 26 0.78 -11.53 14.69
N MET A 27 0.40 -10.58 13.80
CA MET A 27 0.45 -9.14 14.11
C MET A 27 -0.62 -8.72 15.11
N THR A 28 -1.86 -9.20 14.96
CA THR A 28 -2.97 -8.82 15.86
C THR A 28 -2.84 -9.41 17.26
N THR A 29 -2.21 -10.57 17.39
CA THR A 29 -1.88 -11.17 18.70
C THR A 29 -0.61 -10.59 19.34
N GLY A 30 0.12 -9.72 18.64
CA GLY A 30 1.37 -9.14 19.14
C GLY A 30 2.57 -10.08 19.13
N LEU A 31 2.45 -11.25 18.49
CA LEU A 31 3.56 -12.21 18.37
C LEU A 31 4.63 -11.74 17.39
N PHE A 32 4.22 -11.01 16.36
CA PHE A 32 5.10 -10.52 15.31
C PHE A 32 4.95 -9.01 15.11
N THR A 33 6.05 -8.34 14.93
CA THR A 33 6.09 -7.03 14.29
C THR A 33 5.79 -7.18 12.79
N PRO A 34 5.40 -6.12 12.06
CA PRO A 34 5.16 -6.21 10.62
C PRO A 34 6.36 -6.77 9.84
N THR A 35 7.58 -6.45 10.26
CA THR A 35 8.81 -6.95 9.62
C THR A 35 9.02 -8.44 9.88
N GLU A 36 8.82 -8.89 11.12
CA GLU A 36 8.91 -10.32 11.46
C GLU A 36 7.80 -11.13 10.79
N GLY A 37 6.59 -10.56 10.69
CA GLY A 37 5.50 -11.16 9.95
C GLY A 37 5.85 -11.37 8.46
N ALA A 38 6.50 -10.40 7.84
CA ALA A 38 6.96 -10.54 6.46
C ALA A 38 8.01 -11.65 6.30
N ILE A 39 8.94 -11.79 7.27
CA ILE A 39 9.92 -12.87 7.29
C ILE A 39 9.22 -14.23 7.45
N ALA A 40 8.27 -14.33 8.38
CA ALA A 40 7.51 -15.58 8.61
C ALA A 40 6.71 -15.98 7.36
N ALA A 41 6.05 -15.03 6.69
CA ALA A 41 5.31 -15.27 5.46
C ALA A 41 6.23 -15.71 4.30
N SER A 42 7.40 -15.09 4.18
CA SER A 42 8.39 -15.46 3.16
C SER A 42 8.96 -16.85 3.42
N ALA A 43 9.28 -17.18 4.67
CA ALA A 43 9.74 -18.51 5.06
C ALA A 43 8.67 -19.57 4.80
N TRP A 44 7.41 -19.27 5.10
CA TRP A 44 6.28 -20.14 4.82
C TRP A 44 6.11 -20.39 3.32
N ALA A 45 6.17 -19.33 2.51
CA ALA A 45 6.08 -19.44 1.05
C ALA A 45 7.25 -20.27 0.46
N LEU A 46 8.47 -20.09 0.97
CA LEU A 46 9.63 -20.91 0.60
C LEU A 46 9.44 -22.38 0.97
N PHE A 47 8.97 -22.66 2.17
CA PHE A 47 8.66 -24.02 2.63
C PHE A 47 7.64 -24.69 1.71
N LEU A 48 6.55 -23.99 1.38
CA LEU A 48 5.54 -24.49 0.45
C LEU A 48 6.12 -24.76 -0.94
N GLY A 49 6.92 -23.84 -1.47
CA GLY A 49 7.50 -23.95 -2.81
C GLY A 49 8.55 -25.06 -2.93
N LEU A 50 9.39 -25.24 -1.90
CA LEU A 50 10.49 -26.21 -1.91
C LEU A 50 10.05 -27.60 -1.43
N ALA A 51 9.34 -27.67 -0.29
CA ALA A 51 9.05 -28.94 0.38
C ALA A 51 7.71 -29.54 -0.03
N TRP A 52 6.65 -28.71 -0.06
CA TRP A 52 5.29 -29.20 -0.27
C TRP A 52 4.93 -29.35 -1.74
N TYR A 53 4.97 -28.24 -2.47
CA TYR A 53 4.62 -28.25 -3.91
C TYR A 53 5.78 -28.67 -4.81
N ARG A 54 7.02 -28.57 -4.33
CA ARG A 54 8.24 -28.89 -5.09
C ARG A 54 8.28 -28.21 -6.46
N THR A 55 7.69 -27.00 -6.53
CA THR A 55 7.64 -26.19 -7.77
C THR A 55 8.87 -25.30 -7.92
N MET A 56 9.59 -25.04 -6.81
CA MET A 56 10.76 -24.15 -6.79
C MET A 56 12.03 -24.98 -6.96
N ASN A 57 12.84 -24.63 -7.95
CA ASN A 57 14.18 -25.15 -8.16
C ASN A 57 15.23 -24.07 -7.84
N TRP A 58 16.50 -24.46 -7.77
CA TRP A 58 17.59 -23.53 -7.44
C TRP A 58 17.68 -22.32 -8.38
N LYS A 59 17.46 -22.51 -9.68
CA LYS A 59 17.45 -21.41 -10.66
C LYS A 59 16.32 -20.42 -10.39
N MET A 60 15.15 -20.92 -10.04
CA MET A 60 13.99 -20.10 -9.72
C MET A 60 14.21 -19.34 -8.40
N PHE A 61 14.79 -20.00 -7.40
CA PHE A 61 15.14 -19.36 -6.13
C PHE A 61 16.09 -18.18 -6.33
N VAL A 62 17.18 -18.39 -7.08
CA VAL A 62 18.15 -17.32 -7.39
C VAL A 62 17.50 -16.20 -8.18
N LYS A 63 16.68 -16.52 -9.17
CA LYS A 63 15.94 -15.52 -9.95
C LYS A 63 15.04 -14.66 -9.06
N VAL A 64 14.18 -15.28 -8.25
CA VAL A 64 13.28 -14.55 -7.34
C VAL A 64 14.06 -13.70 -6.34
N SER A 65 15.19 -14.21 -5.84
CA SER A 65 16.07 -13.44 -4.95
C SER A 65 16.65 -12.20 -5.63
N LEU A 66 17.10 -12.32 -6.87
CA LEU A 66 17.61 -11.18 -7.65
C LEU A 66 16.51 -10.17 -7.96
N ASP A 67 15.34 -10.63 -8.40
CA ASP A 67 14.17 -9.78 -8.64
C ASP A 67 13.75 -9.03 -7.36
N THR A 68 13.86 -9.68 -6.20
CA THR A 68 13.60 -9.06 -4.88
C THR A 68 14.63 -7.99 -4.56
N VAL A 69 15.92 -8.25 -4.81
CA VAL A 69 17.00 -7.26 -4.59
C VAL A 69 16.79 -6.03 -5.48
N GLU A 70 16.48 -6.23 -6.76
CA GLU A 70 16.23 -5.14 -7.71
C GLU A 70 15.04 -4.28 -7.27
N THR A 71 13.92 -4.92 -6.89
CA THR A 71 12.74 -4.23 -6.40
C THR A 71 13.04 -3.46 -5.11
N THR A 72 13.73 -4.10 -4.16
CA THR A 72 14.13 -3.46 -2.89
C THR A 72 15.06 -2.28 -3.12
N ALA A 73 16.05 -2.42 -4.00
CA ALA A 73 16.96 -1.34 -4.33
C ALA A 73 16.23 -0.14 -4.93
N THR A 74 15.27 -0.38 -5.82
CA THR A 74 14.43 0.67 -6.41
C THR A 74 13.63 1.42 -5.34
N VAL A 75 12.97 0.69 -4.44
CA VAL A 75 12.21 1.29 -3.34
C VAL A 75 13.13 2.07 -2.40
N MET A 76 14.29 1.53 -2.03
CA MET A 76 15.26 2.21 -1.16
C MET A 76 15.80 3.48 -1.82
N PHE A 77 16.01 3.48 -3.13
CA PHE A 77 16.43 4.67 -3.86
C PHE A 77 15.36 5.78 -3.81
N ILE A 78 14.08 5.41 -3.99
CA ILE A 78 12.96 6.35 -3.86
C ILE A 78 12.90 6.92 -2.45
N VAL A 79 13.01 6.08 -1.42
CA VAL A 79 13.01 6.51 -0.01
C VAL A 79 14.17 7.46 0.29
N ALA A 80 15.37 7.17 -0.22
CA ALA A 80 16.53 8.04 -0.05
C ALA A 80 16.32 9.42 -0.71
N ALA A 81 15.86 9.44 -1.95
CA ALA A 81 15.56 10.69 -2.67
C ALA A 81 14.46 11.50 -1.96
N ALA A 82 13.38 10.84 -1.52
CA ALA A 82 12.29 11.46 -0.79
C ALA A 82 12.73 12.02 0.58
N SER A 83 13.66 11.35 1.26
CA SER A 83 14.22 11.82 2.54
C SER A 83 15.02 13.11 2.37
N ILE A 84 15.85 13.20 1.32
CA ILE A 84 16.58 14.42 0.98
C ILE A 84 15.59 15.55 0.65
N PHE A 85 14.58 15.27 -0.14
CA PHE A 85 13.53 16.24 -0.49
C PHE A 85 12.78 16.75 0.74
N GLY A 86 12.36 15.86 1.65
CA GLY A 86 11.72 16.20 2.91
C GLY A 86 12.59 17.07 3.81
N TRP A 87 13.89 16.75 3.89
CA TRP A 87 14.85 17.57 4.61
C TRP A 87 14.99 18.98 4.00
N MET A 88 15.11 19.08 2.69
CA MET A 88 15.16 20.37 1.99
C MET A 88 13.94 21.24 2.24
N LEU A 89 12.74 20.66 2.17
CA LEU A 89 11.48 21.37 2.45
C LEU A 89 11.45 21.93 3.87
N THR A 90 11.94 21.15 4.83
CA THR A 90 11.99 21.58 6.24
C THR A 90 13.07 22.64 6.45
N ALA A 91 14.27 22.46 5.90
CA ALA A 91 15.37 23.38 6.04
C ALA A 91 15.12 24.75 5.38
N THR A 92 14.39 24.77 4.25
CA THR A 92 14.04 25.99 3.53
C THR A 92 12.81 26.71 4.11
N GLY A 93 12.13 26.13 5.10
CA GLY A 93 10.92 26.70 5.69
C GLY A 93 9.67 26.62 4.79
N VAL A 94 9.75 25.95 3.64
CA VAL A 94 8.60 25.78 2.72
C VAL A 94 7.45 25.07 3.41
N THR A 95 7.74 24.10 4.27
CA THR A 95 6.73 23.39 5.07
C THR A 95 5.92 24.36 5.96
N ALA A 96 6.59 25.33 6.58
CA ALA A 96 5.93 26.32 7.42
C ALA A 96 5.08 27.30 6.58
N ALA A 97 5.57 27.71 5.41
CA ALA A 97 4.84 28.58 4.50
C ALA A 97 3.59 27.88 3.94
N LEU A 98 3.72 26.61 3.53
CA LEU A 98 2.58 25.79 3.11
C LEU A 98 1.55 25.61 4.23
N ALA A 99 2.01 25.40 5.47
CA ALA A 99 1.11 25.29 6.62
C ALA A 99 0.31 26.58 6.83
N GLN A 100 0.96 27.75 6.75
CA GLN A 100 0.27 29.04 6.87
C GLN A 100 -0.70 29.27 5.72
N TRP A 101 -0.33 28.93 4.50
CA TRP A 101 -1.18 29.05 3.33
C TRP A 101 -2.44 28.17 3.46
N VAL A 102 -2.30 26.90 3.84
CA VAL A 102 -3.43 25.98 4.08
C VAL A 102 -4.34 26.48 5.20
N LEU A 103 -3.77 26.93 6.32
CA LEU A 103 -4.52 27.50 7.45
C LEU A 103 -5.24 28.81 7.11
N GLY A 104 -4.81 29.49 6.06
CA GLY A 104 -5.51 30.64 5.46
C GLY A 104 -6.78 30.24 4.72
N PHE A 105 -6.84 29.03 4.15
CA PHE A 105 -8.03 28.52 3.45
C PHE A 105 -9.01 27.83 4.39
N THR A 106 -8.52 27.04 5.34
CA THR A 106 -9.38 26.30 6.25
C THR A 106 -8.74 26.14 7.62
N LYS A 107 -9.58 26.29 8.66
CA LYS A 107 -9.24 25.92 10.03
C LYS A 107 -9.87 24.60 10.45
N GLU A 108 -10.68 24.03 9.57
CA GLU A 108 -11.41 22.79 9.82
C GLU A 108 -10.54 21.57 9.44
N ALA A 109 -10.22 20.73 10.41
CA ALA A 109 -9.38 19.58 10.21
C ALA A 109 -9.92 18.61 9.16
N TRP A 110 -11.24 18.40 9.14
CA TRP A 110 -11.88 17.49 8.19
C TRP A 110 -11.78 17.98 6.75
N VAL A 111 -11.90 19.29 6.50
CA VAL A 111 -11.73 19.89 5.16
C VAL A 111 -10.30 19.69 4.67
N PHE A 112 -9.32 19.93 5.56
CA PHE A 112 -7.92 19.70 5.25
C PHE A 112 -7.65 18.24 4.87
N LEU A 113 -8.13 17.29 5.68
CA LEU A 113 -7.97 15.86 5.42
C LEU A 113 -8.67 15.44 4.12
N LEU A 114 -9.84 15.99 3.83
CA LEU A 114 -10.57 15.73 2.58
C LEU A 114 -9.80 16.21 1.36
N LEU A 115 -9.26 17.44 1.40
CA LEU A 115 -8.46 17.99 0.31
C LEU A 115 -7.15 17.20 0.12
N ALA A 116 -6.46 16.86 1.21
CA ALA A 116 -5.30 16.01 1.17
C ALA A 116 -5.63 14.63 0.56
N LYS A 117 -6.78 14.06 0.94
CA LYS A 117 -7.31 12.81 0.40
C LYS A 117 -7.52 12.87 -1.11
N LEU A 118 -8.15 13.93 -1.60
CA LEU A 118 -8.49 14.06 -3.01
C LEU A 118 -7.25 14.23 -3.91
N PHE A 119 -6.28 15.05 -3.47
CA PHE A 119 -5.10 15.35 -4.28
C PHE A 119 -4.02 14.28 -4.22
N VAL A 120 -3.77 13.71 -3.05
CA VAL A 120 -2.62 12.83 -2.82
C VAL A 120 -2.88 11.41 -3.30
N GLY A 121 -4.07 10.87 -3.00
CA GLY A 121 -4.39 9.47 -3.30
C GLY A 121 -4.42 9.13 -4.79
N CYS A 122 -4.68 10.12 -5.65
CA CYS A 122 -4.86 9.87 -7.10
C CYS A 122 -3.55 9.81 -7.90
N PHE A 123 -2.47 10.46 -7.43
CA PHE A 123 -1.30 10.72 -8.27
C PHE A 123 -0.01 10.08 -7.81
N LEU A 124 0.07 9.67 -6.54
CA LEU A 124 1.32 9.21 -5.94
C LEU A 124 1.27 7.72 -5.56
N GLU A 125 2.36 7.05 -5.82
CA GLU A 125 2.58 5.70 -5.29
C GLU A 125 2.67 5.77 -3.75
N PRO A 126 2.03 4.83 -3.01
CA PRO A 126 1.88 4.92 -1.56
C PRO A 126 3.18 5.12 -0.79
N THR A 127 4.25 4.41 -1.13
CA THR A 127 5.53 4.49 -0.41
C THR A 127 6.17 5.86 -0.57
N ALA A 128 6.20 6.36 -1.81
CA ALA A 128 6.71 7.69 -2.11
C ALA A 128 5.84 8.78 -1.48
N ALA A 129 4.51 8.64 -1.55
CA ALA A 129 3.56 9.58 -0.98
C ALA A 129 3.76 9.74 0.54
N ILE A 130 3.83 8.65 1.29
CA ILE A 130 4.03 8.67 2.73
C ILE A 130 5.36 9.36 3.07
N THR A 131 6.44 8.95 2.40
CA THR A 131 7.78 9.46 2.71
C THR A 131 7.93 10.97 2.42
N ILE A 132 7.27 11.47 1.36
CA ILE A 132 7.33 12.89 0.97
C ILE A 132 6.34 13.73 1.79
N LEU A 133 5.12 13.24 1.96
CA LEU A 133 4.02 14.07 2.46
C LEU A 133 3.88 14.09 3.97
N VAL A 134 4.26 13.02 4.68
CA VAL A 134 4.19 13.01 6.13
C VAL A 134 4.99 14.15 6.76
N PRO A 135 6.25 14.41 6.38
CA PRO A 135 6.99 15.55 6.92
C PRO A 135 6.35 16.92 6.64
N ILE A 136 5.58 17.03 5.57
CA ILE A 136 4.91 18.27 5.16
C ILE A 136 3.58 18.45 5.89
N LEU A 137 2.77 17.40 5.92
CA LEU A 137 1.39 17.47 6.41
C LEU A 137 1.27 17.29 7.92
N LEU A 138 2.15 16.54 8.54
CA LEU A 138 2.11 16.26 9.99
C LEU A 138 2.18 17.55 10.84
N PRO A 139 3.06 18.53 10.55
CA PRO A 139 3.05 19.80 11.29
C PRO A 139 1.76 20.59 11.13
N ILE A 140 1.07 20.48 9.99
CA ILE A 140 -0.23 21.11 9.75
C ILE A 140 -1.30 20.41 10.60
N CYS A 141 -1.31 19.07 10.60
CA CYS A 141 -2.21 18.28 11.43
C CYS A 141 -2.09 18.63 12.92
N HIS A 142 -0.86 18.75 13.44
CA HIS A 142 -0.62 19.17 14.81
C HIS A 142 -1.22 20.54 15.13
N LYS A 143 -1.09 21.52 14.22
CA LYS A 143 -1.69 22.86 14.40
C LYS A 143 -3.22 22.84 14.36
N LEU A 144 -3.81 21.88 13.65
CA LEU A 144 -5.27 21.67 13.58
C LEU A 144 -5.79 20.77 14.70
N GLY A 145 -4.93 20.29 15.61
CA GLY A 145 -5.31 19.42 16.72
C GLY A 145 -5.63 17.97 16.28
N VAL A 146 -5.19 17.54 15.10
CA VAL A 146 -5.38 16.17 14.62
C VAL A 146 -4.34 15.24 15.25
N ASP A 147 -4.80 14.13 15.81
CA ASP A 147 -3.93 13.10 16.35
C ASP A 147 -3.08 12.45 15.24
N PRO A 148 -1.75 12.25 15.44
CA PRO A 148 -0.86 11.69 14.45
C PRO A 148 -1.24 10.27 13.97
N VAL A 149 -1.79 9.44 14.87
CA VAL A 149 -2.21 8.07 14.54
C VAL A 149 -3.45 8.13 13.65
N HIS A 150 -4.41 9.00 14.00
CA HIS A 150 -5.60 9.23 13.18
C HIS A 150 -5.21 9.74 11.78
N PHE A 151 -4.31 10.71 11.70
CA PHE A 151 -3.78 11.20 10.42
C PHE A 151 -3.12 10.08 9.62
N GLY A 152 -2.29 9.25 10.24
CA GLY A 152 -1.63 8.12 9.60
C GLY A 152 -2.63 7.11 9.02
N LEU A 153 -3.67 6.77 9.78
CA LEU A 153 -4.76 5.89 9.30
C LEU A 153 -5.48 6.47 8.09
N VAL A 154 -5.89 7.74 8.16
CA VAL A 154 -6.56 8.43 7.06
C VAL A 154 -5.67 8.47 5.83
N MET A 155 -4.37 8.72 6.00
CA MET A 155 -3.41 8.79 4.89
C MET A 155 -3.23 7.43 4.21
N VAL A 156 -3.04 6.37 4.97
CA VAL A 156 -2.89 5.00 4.43
C VAL A 156 -4.16 4.56 3.72
N LEU A 157 -5.33 4.73 4.33
CA LEU A 157 -6.61 4.40 3.70
C LEU A 157 -6.82 5.18 2.40
N ASN A 158 -6.49 6.46 2.41
CA ASN A 158 -6.58 7.30 1.23
C ASN A 158 -5.70 6.80 0.08
N LEU A 159 -4.46 6.46 0.36
CA LEU A 159 -3.54 5.94 -0.64
C LEU A 159 -4.00 4.58 -1.18
N MET A 160 -4.56 3.71 -0.33
CA MET A 160 -5.15 2.44 -0.76
C MET A 160 -6.37 2.65 -1.69
N ILE A 161 -7.25 3.60 -1.36
CA ILE A 161 -8.38 3.98 -2.22
C ILE A 161 -7.89 4.60 -3.52
N GLY A 162 -6.83 5.41 -3.46
CA GLY A 162 -6.20 6.03 -4.62
C GLY A 162 -5.69 5.02 -5.65
N LEU A 163 -5.27 3.83 -5.23
CA LEU A 163 -4.89 2.75 -6.14
C LEU A 163 -6.06 2.22 -6.99
N LEU A 164 -7.29 2.46 -6.55
CA LEU A 164 -8.51 2.10 -7.27
C LEU A 164 -9.12 3.28 -8.03
N HIS A 165 -8.61 4.50 -7.81
CA HIS A 165 -9.20 5.73 -8.37
C HIS A 165 -8.54 6.10 -9.72
N PRO A 166 -9.32 6.44 -10.78
CA PRO A 166 -8.76 7.03 -11.97
C PRO A 166 -8.12 8.42 -11.66
N PRO A 167 -7.08 8.88 -12.37
CA PRO A 167 -6.56 8.34 -13.63
C PRO A 167 -5.40 7.33 -13.48
N MET A 168 -4.75 7.23 -12.31
CA MET A 168 -3.49 6.52 -12.14
C MET A 168 -3.61 5.20 -11.33
N GLY A 169 -4.82 4.75 -11.00
CA GLY A 169 -5.06 3.58 -10.16
C GLY A 169 -4.41 2.31 -10.69
N MET A 170 -3.22 1.95 -10.17
CA MET A 170 -2.47 0.78 -10.65
C MET A 170 -3.26 -0.52 -10.52
N VAL A 171 -4.08 -0.64 -9.50
CA VAL A 171 -4.94 -1.82 -9.28
C VAL A 171 -6.02 -1.92 -10.35
N LEU A 172 -6.51 -0.80 -10.91
CA LEU A 172 -7.44 -0.81 -12.03
C LEU A 172 -6.89 -1.52 -13.26
N PHE A 173 -5.62 -1.28 -13.58
CA PHE A 173 -4.96 -1.95 -14.72
C PHE A 173 -4.79 -3.45 -14.50
N VAL A 174 -4.47 -3.85 -13.27
CA VAL A 174 -4.36 -5.26 -12.90
C VAL A 174 -5.73 -5.94 -12.98
N LEU A 175 -6.76 -5.30 -12.43
CA LEU A 175 -8.14 -5.81 -12.49
C LEU A 175 -8.66 -5.92 -13.91
N ALA A 176 -8.43 -4.91 -14.76
CA ALA A 176 -8.79 -4.92 -16.16
C ALA A 176 -8.15 -6.11 -16.90
N ARG A 177 -6.85 -6.35 -16.63
CA ARG A 177 -6.11 -7.48 -17.23
C ARG A 177 -6.64 -8.83 -16.75
N VAL A 178 -6.90 -9.00 -15.45
CA VAL A 178 -7.42 -10.25 -14.89
C VAL A 178 -8.85 -10.52 -15.34
N ALA A 179 -9.70 -9.49 -15.36
CA ALA A 179 -11.09 -9.59 -15.81
C ALA A 179 -11.22 -9.65 -17.36
N LYS A 180 -10.12 -9.45 -18.11
CA LYS A 180 -10.12 -9.36 -19.57
C LYS A 180 -11.10 -8.30 -20.10
N LEU A 181 -11.20 -7.18 -19.39
CA LEU A 181 -12.03 -6.02 -19.72
C LEU A 181 -11.14 -4.84 -20.12
N SER A 182 -11.72 -3.84 -20.80
CA SER A 182 -11.04 -2.56 -20.99
C SER A 182 -10.95 -1.80 -19.66
N VAL A 183 -9.91 -0.99 -19.50
CA VAL A 183 -9.70 -0.16 -18.29
C VAL A 183 -10.90 0.74 -18.04
N GLU A 184 -11.48 1.32 -19.10
CA GLU A 184 -12.68 2.17 -19.01
C GLU A 184 -13.88 1.44 -18.41
N ARG A 185 -14.17 0.20 -18.88
CA ARG A 185 -15.25 -0.61 -18.34
C ARG A 185 -15.01 -1.01 -16.89
N THR A 186 -13.77 -1.34 -16.56
CA THR A 186 -13.39 -1.67 -15.18
C THR A 186 -13.55 -0.46 -14.27
N THR A 187 -13.12 0.73 -14.72
CA THR A 187 -13.30 1.99 -14.02
C THR A 187 -14.77 2.30 -13.76
N MET A 188 -15.60 2.21 -14.80
CA MET A 188 -17.05 2.44 -14.67
C MET A 188 -17.72 1.46 -13.70
N ALA A 189 -17.28 0.21 -13.66
CA ALA A 189 -17.81 -0.80 -12.74
C ALA A 189 -17.39 -0.56 -11.28
N ILE A 190 -16.24 0.04 -11.03
CA ILE A 190 -15.72 0.33 -9.69
C ILE A 190 -16.23 1.66 -9.16
N LEU A 191 -16.51 2.63 -10.01
CA LEU A 191 -16.93 3.98 -9.62
C LEU A 191 -18.07 4.00 -8.57
N PRO A 192 -19.14 3.19 -8.68
CA PRO A 192 -20.20 3.15 -7.66
C PRO A 192 -19.72 2.68 -6.29
N TRP A 193 -18.68 1.84 -6.26
CA TRP A 193 -18.11 1.30 -5.01
C TRP A 193 -17.13 2.25 -4.34
N LEU A 194 -16.60 3.23 -5.08
CA LEU A 194 -15.74 4.27 -4.51
C LEU A 194 -16.54 5.25 -3.63
N PHE A 195 -17.81 5.50 -3.95
CA PHE A 195 -18.65 6.40 -3.17
C PHE A 195 -18.73 6.03 -1.69
N PRO A 196 -19.11 4.80 -1.29
CA PRO A 196 -19.15 4.40 0.11
C PRO A 196 -17.75 4.30 0.76
N LEU A 197 -16.67 4.15 -0.03
CA LEU A 197 -15.31 4.14 0.48
C LEU A 197 -14.78 5.56 0.76
N LEU A 198 -15.35 6.57 0.13
CA LEU A 198 -14.98 7.97 0.31
C LEU A 198 -15.80 8.67 1.41
N ALA A 199 -16.93 8.08 1.80
CA ALA A 199 -17.79 8.57 2.87
C ALA A 199 -17.27 8.23 4.25
#